data_19501530686acd68e60eaa1ed34c4966
#
_entry.id   19501530686acd68e60eaa1ed34c4966
#
_cell.length_a   1.000
_cell.length_b   1.000
_cell.length_c   1.000
_cell.angle_alpha   90.00
_cell.angle_beta   90.00
_cell.angle_gamma   90.00
#
_symmetry.space_group_name_H-M   'P 1'
#
loop_
_entity.id
_entity.type
_entity.pdbx_description
1 polymer ?
#
loop_
_entity_poly.entity_id
_entity_poly.type
_entity_poly.pdbx_seq_one_letter_code
_entity_poly.pdbx_strand_id
1 'polypeptide(L)'
;MNRWKRISLLIVFTLIFGIIAFFHESRLGKWIDNEVYEFIYSSESFITTSIMLGVTKIGEVWAMVALSLLLVAYLMLKRFKIETLFFVIVMSLSSTLNPLLKNIFDRERPTLLRLIDISGFSFPSGHAMGSTSFFGSAIYVINRHDSGISKGVLIGLCALFILLISTSRVYLGVHYPT
;
A
#
# COMPACT_ATOMS: atom_id res chain seq x y z
N MET A 1 13.91 17.36 -8.59
CA MET A 1 12.54 17.96 -8.57
C MET A 1 12.58 19.21 -7.71
N ASN A 2 12.07 20.34 -8.21
CA ASN A 2 12.12 21.60 -7.49
C ASN A 2 11.06 21.61 -6.34
N ARG A 3 11.20 22.53 -5.36
CA ARG A 3 10.34 22.62 -4.16
C ARG A 3 8.86 22.76 -4.54
N TRP A 4 8.52 23.55 -5.51
CA TRP A 4 7.14 23.78 -5.94
C TRP A 4 6.48 22.54 -6.51
N LYS A 5 7.21 21.76 -7.33
CA LYS A 5 6.70 20.48 -7.87
C LYS A 5 6.40 19.47 -6.75
N ARG A 6 7.23 19.43 -5.69
CA ARG A 6 6.97 18.56 -4.52
C ARG A 6 5.70 18.97 -3.77
N ILE A 7 5.55 20.27 -3.53
CA ILE A 7 4.35 20.81 -2.85
C ILE A 7 3.10 20.53 -3.68
N SER A 8 3.14 20.80 -5.00
CA SER A 8 2.00 20.50 -5.89
C SER A 8 1.61 19.03 -5.87
N LEU A 9 2.59 18.12 -5.90
CA LEU A 9 2.31 16.68 -5.82
C LEU A 9 1.66 16.30 -4.48
N LEU A 10 2.17 16.82 -3.37
CA LEU A 10 1.55 16.61 -2.06
C LEU A 10 0.10 17.08 -2.03
N ILE A 11 -0.16 18.30 -2.52
CA ILE A 11 -1.52 18.83 -2.59
C ILE A 11 -2.41 17.94 -3.45
N VAL A 12 -1.96 17.55 -4.65
CA VAL A 12 -2.73 16.69 -5.56
C VAL A 12 -3.06 15.35 -4.91
N PHE A 13 -2.08 14.66 -4.31
CA PHE A 13 -2.34 13.37 -3.66
C PHE A 13 -3.23 13.50 -2.43
N THR A 14 -3.08 14.59 -1.65
CA THR A 14 -3.98 14.86 -0.51
C THR A 14 -5.41 15.12 -0.98
N LEU A 15 -5.59 15.86 -2.08
CA LEU A 15 -6.92 16.11 -2.66
C LEU A 15 -7.52 14.82 -3.22
N ILE A 16 -6.74 13.99 -3.94
CA ILE A 16 -7.22 12.68 -4.44
C ILE A 16 -7.68 11.81 -3.27
N PHE A 17 -6.85 11.69 -2.22
CA PHE A 17 -7.22 10.94 -1.02
C PHE A 17 -8.50 11.50 -0.38
N GLY A 18 -8.59 12.82 -0.23
CA GLY A 18 -9.79 13.48 0.32
C GLY A 18 -11.05 13.22 -0.53
N ILE A 19 -10.94 13.27 -1.85
CA ILE A 19 -12.04 12.95 -2.77
C ILE A 19 -12.48 11.50 -2.58
N ILE A 20 -11.54 10.55 -2.59
CA ILE A 20 -11.86 9.12 -2.38
C ILE A 20 -12.52 8.94 -1.02
N ALA A 21 -11.91 9.48 0.04
CA ALA A 21 -12.40 9.37 1.42
C ALA A 21 -13.80 9.98 1.63
N PHE A 22 -14.18 10.98 0.85
CA PHE A 22 -15.50 11.63 0.94
C PHE A 22 -16.54 10.95 0.04
N PHE A 23 -16.14 10.48 -1.13
CA PHE A 23 -17.08 9.96 -2.14
C PHE A 23 -17.16 8.44 -2.23
N HIS A 24 -16.39 7.69 -1.45
CA HIS A 24 -16.35 6.21 -1.53
C HIS A 24 -17.73 5.55 -1.30
N GLU A 25 -18.61 6.15 -0.48
CA GLU A 25 -19.98 5.63 -0.27
C GLU A 25 -21.01 6.18 -1.27
N SER A 26 -20.62 7.08 -2.15
CA SER A 26 -21.50 7.60 -3.18
C SER A 26 -21.88 6.50 -4.19
N ARG A 27 -22.93 6.75 -4.97
CA ARG A 27 -23.34 5.84 -6.06
C ARG A 27 -22.18 5.54 -7.02
N LEU A 28 -21.37 6.56 -7.35
CA LEU A 28 -20.20 6.42 -8.22
C LEU A 28 -19.10 5.58 -7.54
N GLY A 29 -18.80 5.84 -6.27
CA GLY A 29 -17.82 5.06 -5.52
C GLY A 29 -18.19 3.57 -5.47
N LYS A 30 -19.43 3.26 -5.12
CA LYS A 30 -19.96 1.88 -5.09
C LYS A 30 -19.95 1.23 -6.48
N TRP A 31 -20.24 1.98 -7.52
CA TRP A 31 -20.15 1.46 -8.90
C TRP A 31 -18.70 1.12 -9.27
N ILE A 32 -17.74 2.02 -8.99
CA ILE A 32 -16.31 1.75 -9.23
C ILE A 32 -15.85 0.53 -8.43
N ASP A 33 -16.26 0.42 -7.16
CA ASP A 33 -15.90 -0.73 -6.32
C ASP A 33 -16.39 -2.05 -6.93
N ASN A 34 -17.62 -2.10 -7.40
CA ASN A 34 -18.19 -3.31 -8.01
C ASN A 34 -17.49 -3.67 -9.34
N GLU A 35 -17.35 -2.73 -10.26
CA GLU A 35 -16.72 -2.98 -11.57
C GLU A 35 -15.26 -3.44 -11.42
N VAL A 36 -14.49 -2.76 -10.57
CA VAL A 36 -13.08 -3.13 -10.33
C VAL A 36 -12.98 -4.46 -9.60
N TYR A 37 -13.87 -4.73 -8.65
CA TYR A 37 -13.90 -5.99 -7.94
C TYR A 37 -14.23 -7.15 -8.90
N GLU A 38 -15.28 -7.03 -9.71
CA GLU A 38 -15.67 -8.05 -10.70
C GLU A 38 -14.56 -8.31 -11.71
N PHE A 39 -13.90 -7.25 -12.20
CA PHE A 39 -12.74 -7.38 -13.09
C PHE A 39 -11.59 -8.17 -12.44
N ILE A 40 -11.22 -7.84 -11.19
CA ILE A 40 -10.14 -8.51 -10.48
C ILE A 40 -10.52 -9.97 -10.19
N TYR A 41 -11.77 -10.19 -9.74
CA TYR A 41 -12.26 -11.52 -9.38
C TYR A 41 -12.56 -12.42 -10.58
N SER A 42 -12.77 -11.85 -11.77
CA SER A 42 -12.97 -12.63 -13.00
C SER A 42 -11.82 -13.61 -13.32
N SER A 43 -10.64 -13.35 -12.76
CA SER A 43 -9.47 -14.24 -12.85
C SER A 43 -9.41 -15.30 -11.74
N GLU A 44 -10.51 -15.50 -10.99
CA GLU A 44 -10.58 -16.46 -9.88
C GLU A 44 -10.30 -17.87 -10.37
N SER A 45 -9.34 -18.49 -9.71
CA SER A 45 -8.95 -19.88 -9.89
C SER A 45 -8.16 -20.34 -8.66
N PHE A 46 -8.01 -21.65 -8.48
CA PHE A 46 -7.17 -22.20 -7.41
C PHE A 46 -5.74 -21.62 -7.42
N ILE A 47 -5.16 -21.47 -8.61
CA ILE A 47 -3.78 -20.95 -8.77
C ILE A 47 -3.74 -19.46 -8.40
N THR A 48 -4.66 -18.66 -8.94
CA THR A 48 -4.71 -17.21 -8.65
C THR A 48 -4.95 -16.96 -7.17
N THR A 49 -5.88 -17.69 -6.56
CA THR A 49 -6.16 -17.59 -5.11
C THR A 49 -4.93 -17.96 -4.28
N SER A 50 -4.23 -19.03 -4.62
CA SER A 50 -2.99 -19.42 -3.92
C SER A 50 -1.90 -18.35 -4.03
N ILE A 51 -1.74 -17.75 -5.21
CA ILE A 51 -0.79 -16.64 -5.43
C ILE A 51 -1.19 -15.42 -4.59
N MET A 52 -2.46 -15.01 -4.62
CA MET A 52 -2.94 -13.84 -3.87
C MET A 52 -2.84 -14.04 -2.35
N LEU A 53 -3.06 -15.26 -1.85
CA LEU A 53 -2.81 -15.63 -0.47
C LEU A 53 -1.32 -15.57 -0.11
N GLY A 54 -0.43 -15.97 -1.01
CA GLY A 54 1.02 -15.84 -0.84
C GLY A 54 1.47 -14.37 -0.82
N VAL A 55 1.00 -13.60 -1.79
CA VAL A 55 1.32 -12.16 -1.93
C VAL A 55 0.85 -11.35 -0.72
N THR A 56 -0.38 -11.59 -0.24
CA THR A 56 -0.91 -10.83 0.90
C THR A 56 -0.08 -11.02 2.17
N LYS A 57 0.56 -12.20 2.37
CA LYS A 57 1.42 -12.47 3.53
C LYS A 57 2.64 -11.54 3.58
N ILE A 58 3.14 -11.08 2.43
CA ILE A 58 4.24 -10.09 2.38
C ILE A 58 3.80 -8.76 2.97
N GLY A 59 2.52 -8.40 2.81
CA GLY A 59 1.94 -7.16 3.36
C GLY A 59 1.49 -7.26 4.82
N GLU A 60 1.61 -8.41 5.47
CA GLU A 60 1.25 -8.58 6.88
C GLU A 60 2.20 -7.82 7.80
N VAL A 61 1.68 -7.43 8.97
CA VAL A 61 2.43 -6.61 9.95
C VAL A 61 3.77 -7.22 10.30
N TRP A 62 3.82 -8.52 10.61
CA TRP A 62 5.06 -9.19 10.98
C TRP A 62 6.10 -9.20 9.83
N ALA A 63 5.65 -9.41 8.59
CA ALA A 63 6.52 -9.40 7.42
C ALA A 63 7.04 -7.97 7.15
N MET A 64 6.16 -6.96 7.23
CA MET A 64 6.55 -5.57 7.09
C MET A 64 7.53 -5.12 8.18
N VAL A 65 7.35 -5.57 9.42
CA VAL A 65 8.31 -5.31 10.52
C VAL A 65 9.65 -5.97 10.23
N ALA A 66 9.67 -7.25 9.86
CA ALA A 66 10.91 -7.96 9.54
C ALA A 66 11.67 -7.27 8.38
N LEU A 67 10.98 -6.96 7.28
CA LEU A 67 11.56 -6.25 6.14
C LEU A 67 12.05 -4.85 6.54
N SER A 68 11.32 -4.14 7.40
CA SER A 68 11.72 -2.81 7.88
C SER A 68 12.99 -2.87 8.72
N LEU A 69 13.12 -3.85 9.60
CA LEU A 69 14.35 -4.05 10.40
C LEU A 69 15.55 -4.36 9.51
N LEU A 70 15.36 -5.21 8.48
CA LEU A 70 16.41 -5.51 7.51
C LEU A 70 16.83 -4.28 6.71
N LEU A 71 15.88 -3.46 6.26
CA LEU A 71 16.19 -2.24 5.53
C LEU A 71 16.89 -1.22 6.43
N VAL A 72 16.44 -1.02 7.66
CA VAL A 72 17.10 -0.13 8.64
C VAL A 72 18.53 -0.60 8.89
N ALA A 73 18.75 -1.90 9.14
CA ALA A 73 20.08 -2.47 9.33
C ALA A 73 20.99 -2.18 8.11
N TYR A 74 20.48 -2.43 6.91
CA TYR A 74 21.21 -2.12 5.68
C TYR A 74 21.58 -0.65 5.55
N LEU A 75 20.63 0.27 5.78
CA LEU A 75 20.85 1.71 5.70
C LEU A 75 21.87 2.18 6.74
N MET A 76 21.82 1.62 7.96
CA MET A 76 22.78 1.93 9.02
C MET A 76 24.19 1.42 8.68
N LEU A 77 24.33 0.20 8.16
CA LEU A 77 25.62 -0.34 7.70
C LEU A 77 26.22 0.51 6.56
N LYS A 78 25.37 1.02 5.66
CA LYS A 78 25.79 1.96 4.60
C LYS A 78 26.01 3.39 5.10
N ARG A 79 25.73 3.66 6.39
CA ARG A 79 25.81 5.00 7.01
C ARG A 79 24.89 6.05 6.35
N PHE A 80 23.78 5.63 5.77
CA PHE A 80 22.77 6.49 5.15
C PHE A 80 21.80 7.04 6.21
N LYS A 81 22.30 7.88 7.11
CA LYS A 81 21.58 8.36 8.30
C LYS A 81 20.28 9.11 7.98
N ILE A 82 20.28 9.93 6.92
CA ILE A 82 19.11 10.73 6.53
C ILE A 82 18.02 9.80 5.97
N GLU A 83 18.38 8.82 5.15
CA GLU A 83 17.47 7.83 4.59
C GLU A 83 16.91 6.92 5.69
N THR A 84 17.74 6.54 6.66
CA THR A 84 17.29 5.77 7.82
C THR A 84 16.24 6.55 8.61
N LEU A 85 16.53 7.82 8.96
CA LEU A 85 15.57 8.67 9.68
C LEU A 85 14.28 8.88 8.90
N PHE A 86 14.39 9.18 7.61
CA PHE A 86 13.24 9.32 6.72
C PHE A 86 12.37 8.05 6.72
N PHE A 87 12.99 6.88 6.52
CA PHE A 87 12.29 5.59 6.49
C PHE A 87 11.57 5.31 7.81
N VAL A 88 12.25 5.50 8.95
CA VAL A 88 11.67 5.28 10.28
C VAL A 88 10.47 6.21 10.51
N ILE A 89 10.59 7.49 10.15
CA ILE A 89 9.48 8.45 10.27
C ILE A 89 8.29 8.01 9.40
N VAL A 90 8.52 7.65 8.13
CA VAL A 90 7.45 7.24 7.22
C VAL A 90 6.73 5.99 7.74
N MET A 91 7.46 4.97 8.17
CA MET A 91 6.86 3.74 8.71
C MET A 91 6.11 3.98 10.02
N SER A 92 6.68 4.81 10.92
CA SER A 92 6.01 5.17 12.17
C SER A 92 4.73 5.96 11.94
N LEU A 93 4.74 6.93 11.03
CA LEU A 93 3.52 7.67 10.64
C LEU A 93 2.49 6.74 10.01
N SER A 94 2.90 5.86 9.10
CA SER A 94 1.99 4.90 8.46
C SER A 94 1.31 3.98 9.49
N SER A 95 2.09 3.42 10.42
CA SER A 95 1.56 2.52 11.45
C SER A 95 0.64 3.20 12.47
N THR A 96 0.87 4.49 12.76
CA THR A 96 0.05 5.26 13.70
C THR A 96 -1.20 5.83 13.02
N LEU A 97 -1.06 6.36 11.80
CA LEU A 97 -2.17 6.97 11.08
C LEU A 97 -3.20 5.94 10.59
N ASN A 98 -2.78 4.72 10.24
CA ASN A 98 -3.70 3.72 9.71
C ASN A 98 -4.85 3.39 10.69
N PRO A 99 -4.60 3.02 11.96
CA PRO A 99 -5.69 2.76 12.92
C PRO A 99 -6.50 4.02 13.25
N LEU A 100 -5.89 5.20 13.29
CA LEU A 100 -6.62 6.45 13.50
C LEU A 100 -7.59 6.72 12.36
N LEU A 101 -7.13 6.62 11.11
CA LEU A 101 -7.98 6.84 9.94
C LEU A 101 -9.08 5.78 9.84
N LYS A 102 -8.81 4.52 10.20
CA LYS A 102 -9.83 3.47 10.26
C LYS A 102 -10.98 3.82 11.20
N ASN A 103 -10.68 4.36 12.37
CA ASN A 103 -11.68 4.80 13.34
C ASN A 103 -12.41 6.08 12.92
N ILE A 104 -11.79 6.91 12.10
CA ILE A 104 -12.43 8.14 11.57
C ILE A 104 -13.42 7.81 10.47
N PHE A 105 -13.04 6.92 9.54
CA PHE A 105 -13.87 6.60 8.37
C PHE A 105 -14.90 5.50 8.64
N ASP A 106 -14.65 4.64 9.63
CA ASP A 106 -15.58 3.60 10.13
C ASP A 106 -16.21 2.74 9.01
N ARG A 107 -15.49 2.58 7.89
CA ARG A 107 -16.01 1.89 6.72
C ARG A 107 -16.05 0.39 6.95
N GLU A 108 -17.23 -0.21 6.84
CA GLU A 108 -17.39 -1.66 6.90
C GLU A 108 -16.66 -2.37 5.76
N ARG A 109 -16.33 -3.64 5.97
CA ARG A 109 -15.70 -4.46 4.94
C ARG A 109 -16.72 -5.01 3.94
N PRO A 110 -16.29 -5.33 2.70
CA PRO A 110 -17.15 -6.06 1.76
C PRO A 110 -17.70 -7.33 2.41
N THR A 111 -18.98 -7.62 2.17
CA THR A 111 -19.65 -8.83 2.68
C THR A 111 -19.77 -9.93 1.64
N LEU A 112 -19.61 -9.57 0.35
CA LEU A 112 -19.70 -10.50 -0.77
C LEU A 112 -18.35 -11.19 -1.00
N LEU A 113 -18.39 -12.52 -1.16
CA LEU A 113 -17.27 -13.36 -1.62
C LEU A 113 -15.95 -13.16 -0.84
N ARG A 114 -16.00 -13.09 0.48
CA ARG A 114 -14.78 -13.09 1.30
C ARG A 114 -14.09 -14.44 1.23
N LEU A 115 -12.84 -14.44 0.77
CA LEU A 115 -11.99 -15.64 0.76
C LEU A 115 -11.21 -15.82 2.08
N ILE A 116 -11.16 -14.79 2.92
CA ILE A 116 -10.55 -14.80 4.25
C ILE A 116 -11.35 -13.94 5.23
N ASP A 117 -11.40 -14.36 6.50
CA ASP A 117 -12.06 -13.59 7.55
C ASP A 117 -11.08 -12.66 8.25
N ILE A 118 -11.41 -11.37 8.26
CA ILE A 118 -10.64 -10.32 8.95
C ILE A 118 -11.61 -9.37 9.64
N SER A 119 -11.34 -9.05 10.88
CA SER A 119 -12.11 -8.11 11.70
C SER A 119 -11.67 -6.64 11.47
N GLY A 120 -12.48 -5.71 11.97
CA GLY A 120 -12.23 -4.26 11.93
C GLY A 120 -12.54 -3.61 10.60
N PHE A 121 -12.29 -2.30 10.49
CA PHE A 121 -12.70 -1.46 9.36
C PHE A 121 -11.87 -1.68 8.09
N SER A 122 -12.49 -1.39 6.94
CA SER A 122 -11.86 -1.62 5.63
C SER A 122 -11.01 -0.45 5.13
N PHE A 123 -11.27 0.79 5.54
CA PHE A 123 -10.60 1.96 4.98
C PHE A 123 -9.83 2.77 6.04
N PRO A 124 -8.58 3.14 5.77
CA PRO A 124 -7.74 2.68 4.66
C PRO A 124 -7.17 1.28 4.89
N SER A 125 -6.77 0.60 3.81
CA SER A 125 -6.14 -0.72 3.89
C SER A 125 -4.76 -0.65 4.54
N GLY A 126 -4.56 -1.38 5.64
CA GLY A 126 -3.26 -1.44 6.32
C GLY A 126 -2.16 -2.09 5.47
N HIS A 127 -2.49 -3.13 4.70
CA HIS A 127 -1.57 -3.76 3.76
C HIS A 127 -1.14 -2.81 2.64
N ALA A 128 -2.09 -2.09 2.03
CA ALA A 128 -1.79 -1.13 0.98
C ALA A 128 -0.97 0.04 1.52
N MET A 129 -1.35 0.60 2.67
CA MET A 129 -0.65 1.73 3.28
C MET A 129 0.75 1.34 3.75
N GLY A 130 0.91 0.19 4.42
CA GLY A 130 2.20 -0.32 4.87
C GLY A 130 3.15 -0.65 3.71
N SER A 131 2.66 -1.38 2.69
CA SER A 131 3.47 -1.72 1.52
C SER A 131 3.87 -0.48 0.71
N THR A 132 2.95 0.47 0.52
CA THR A 132 3.28 1.73 -0.17
C THR A 132 4.31 2.55 0.59
N SER A 133 4.20 2.62 1.92
CA SER A 133 5.17 3.32 2.77
C SER A 133 6.54 2.66 2.72
N PHE A 134 6.61 1.33 2.79
CA PHE A 134 7.85 0.56 2.74
C PHE A 134 8.50 0.65 1.36
N PHE A 135 7.83 0.15 0.33
CA PHE A 135 8.39 0.09 -1.02
C PHE A 135 8.56 1.47 -1.65
N GLY A 136 7.68 2.43 -1.35
CA GLY A 136 7.86 3.83 -1.75
C GLY A 136 9.11 4.46 -1.14
N SER A 137 9.40 4.18 0.13
CA SER A 137 10.66 4.59 0.77
C SER A 137 11.87 3.89 0.17
N ALA A 138 11.75 2.59 -0.17
CA ALA A 138 12.81 1.86 -0.86
C ALA A 138 13.09 2.48 -2.25
N ILE A 139 12.05 2.82 -3.02
CA ILE A 139 12.19 3.54 -4.30
C ILE A 139 12.95 4.86 -4.11
N TYR A 140 12.66 5.61 -3.05
CA TYR A 140 13.39 6.84 -2.76
C TYR A 140 14.88 6.59 -2.51
N VAL A 141 15.22 5.56 -1.72
CA VAL A 141 16.62 5.19 -1.44
C VAL A 141 17.33 4.74 -2.72
N ILE A 142 16.72 3.82 -3.48
CA ILE A 142 17.24 3.33 -4.76
C ILE A 142 17.49 4.49 -5.73
N ASN A 143 16.51 5.39 -5.82
CA ASN A 143 16.61 6.54 -6.74
C ASN A 143 17.77 7.49 -6.39
N ARG A 144 18.15 7.53 -5.12
CA ARG A 144 19.20 8.42 -4.61
C ARG A 144 20.60 7.81 -4.70
N HIS A 145 20.73 6.50 -4.55
CA HIS A 145 22.02 5.81 -4.36
C HIS A 145 22.41 4.87 -5.50
N ASP A 146 21.42 4.42 -6.28
CA ASP A 146 21.66 3.49 -7.38
C ASP A 146 21.66 4.19 -8.75
N SER A 147 22.29 3.53 -9.73
CA SER A 147 22.40 4.00 -11.11
C SER A 147 22.30 2.83 -12.10
N GLY A 148 22.13 3.14 -13.37
CA GLY A 148 22.10 2.14 -14.44
C GLY A 148 20.80 1.34 -14.54
N ILE A 149 20.87 0.21 -15.22
CA ILE A 149 19.71 -0.66 -15.53
C ILE A 149 19.13 -1.29 -14.25
N SER A 150 19.98 -1.68 -13.31
CA SER A 150 19.56 -2.27 -12.03
C SER A 150 18.60 -1.38 -11.26
N LYS A 151 18.80 -0.07 -11.29
CA LYS A 151 17.90 0.91 -10.67
C LYS A 151 16.48 0.82 -11.21
N GLY A 152 16.31 0.77 -12.53
CA GLY A 152 14.99 0.66 -13.17
C GLY A 152 14.28 -0.63 -12.77
N VAL A 153 15.01 -1.74 -12.77
CA VAL A 153 14.48 -3.05 -12.37
C VAL A 153 14.02 -3.03 -10.90
N LEU A 154 14.85 -2.52 -9.99
CA LEU A 154 14.51 -2.47 -8.55
C LEU A 154 13.30 -1.57 -8.29
N ILE A 155 13.22 -0.41 -8.93
CA ILE A 155 12.05 0.47 -8.83
C ILE A 155 10.80 -0.23 -9.38
N GLY A 156 10.91 -0.91 -10.52
CA GLY A 156 9.82 -1.69 -11.11
C GLY A 156 9.33 -2.80 -10.19
N LEU A 157 10.24 -3.53 -9.55
CA LEU A 157 9.89 -4.56 -8.56
C LEU A 157 9.18 -3.96 -7.34
N CYS A 158 9.67 -2.85 -6.80
CA CYS A 158 8.99 -2.18 -5.68
C CYS A 158 7.57 -1.74 -6.07
N ALA A 159 7.39 -1.13 -7.23
CA ALA A 159 6.08 -0.72 -7.73
C ALA A 159 5.15 -1.94 -7.95
N LEU A 160 5.68 -3.03 -8.49
CA LEU A 160 4.95 -4.28 -8.68
C LEU A 160 4.46 -4.85 -7.34
N PHE A 161 5.30 -4.89 -6.29
CA PHE A 161 4.87 -5.34 -4.97
C PHE A 161 3.78 -4.48 -4.36
N ILE A 162 3.85 -3.14 -4.50
CA ILE A 162 2.76 -2.25 -4.06
C ILE A 162 1.45 -2.63 -4.74
N LEU A 163 1.45 -2.79 -6.06
CA LEU A 163 0.27 -3.15 -6.84
C LEU A 163 -0.25 -4.54 -6.46
N LEU A 164 0.60 -5.54 -6.42
CA LEU A 164 0.20 -6.92 -6.11
C LEU A 164 -0.38 -7.04 -4.70
N ILE A 165 0.27 -6.45 -3.68
CA ILE A 165 -0.24 -6.50 -2.31
C ILE A 165 -1.58 -5.77 -2.21
N SER A 166 -1.72 -4.59 -2.82
CA SER A 166 -2.98 -3.85 -2.80
C SER A 166 -4.10 -4.60 -3.53
N THR A 167 -3.82 -5.13 -4.72
CA THR A 167 -4.79 -5.93 -5.51
C THR A 167 -5.19 -7.20 -4.78
N SER A 168 -4.26 -7.87 -4.08
CA SER A 168 -4.59 -9.06 -3.30
C SER A 168 -5.66 -8.80 -2.25
N ARG A 169 -5.74 -7.58 -1.67
CA ARG A 169 -6.74 -7.24 -0.66
C ARG A 169 -8.15 -7.09 -1.25
N VAL A 170 -8.22 -6.58 -2.48
CA VAL A 170 -9.48 -6.49 -3.24
C VAL A 170 -9.91 -7.90 -3.68
N TYR A 171 -9.00 -8.65 -4.29
CA TYR A 171 -9.25 -10.03 -4.74
C TYR A 171 -9.76 -10.93 -3.61
N LEU A 172 -9.16 -10.85 -2.42
CA LEU A 172 -9.57 -11.65 -1.25
C LEU A 172 -10.88 -11.14 -0.61
N GLY A 173 -11.53 -10.12 -1.17
CA GLY A 173 -12.84 -9.62 -0.74
C GLY A 173 -12.83 -8.93 0.62
N VAL A 174 -11.69 -8.41 1.07
CA VAL A 174 -11.54 -7.81 2.41
C VAL A 174 -11.39 -6.29 2.40
N HIS A 175 -11.14 -5.70 1.24
CA HIS A 175 -11.07 -4.25 1.02
C HIS A 175 -11.72 -3.87 -0.29
N TYR A 176 -12.27 -2.66 -0.33
CA TYR A 176 -12.76 -2.06 -1.57
C TYR A 176 -11.60 -1.48 -2.40
N PRO A 177 -11.76 -1.33 -3.72
CA PRO A 177 -10.82 -0.62 -4.58
C PRO A 177 -10.62 0.86 -4.22
N THR A 178 -11.72 1.53 -3.75
CA THR A 178 -11.71 2.95 -3.34
C THR A 178 -11.38 3.16 -1.89
#